data_830cb8983fe4edb783763005e5337e85
#
_entry.id   830cb8983fe4edb783763005e5337e85
#
_cell.length_a   1.000
_cell.length_b   1.000
_cell.length_c   1.000
_cell.angle_alpha   90.00
_cell.angle_beta   90.00
_cell.angle_gamma   90.00
#
_symmetry.space_group_name_H-M   'P 1'
#
loop_
_entity.id
_entity.type
_entity.pdbx_description
1 polymer ?
#
loop_
_entity_poly.entity_id
_entity_poly.type
_entity_poly.pdbx_seq_one_letter_code
_entity_poly.pdbx_strand_id
1 'polypeptide(L)'
;MQTDRFARARILMEQKRYDLASNEITARIGDDPEDPEGYILAALCQYTLDRPGAGDAARRAVELAPNDSRAHFALSLVESKCGNLDGAEAAIRRAIELNSWAAGYFGQLAAIEIGRYDWSAALRAADEGLAIDPDDEVCLNHRAVALTKLGRHDEAAHTLEGTLEKHPEDAYTHANRGWTLLHENEPRKAVDHFREALRLDPNSEWAKAGLLEALRAKNWFYRRVLQFFLMLSRFSPRVQFGLIIGMVVVVRALAQLGEQVPAAEPFFAVLIFGYVAFVAATWFAKHIINMLLLFDRDGRVLLDRQQKCLSAVCTVLMVAVLALVASAVAGTDRRAAPAAVFVFLVAVHLASVFQIPAGRFRLLGAGASALILGLFAYERFERFELIHQFALLQMRAESHDMWAAEFQARKADMTEEQIAATEQGLQNSANSVAGSLRRFRSRAEELNSWESVLGFASLGGLLLHGFLAAKAVRARFESLM
;
A
#
# COMPACT_ATOMS: atom_id res chain seq x y z
N MET A 1 -31.30 7.74 -48.15
CA MET A 1 -30.33 7.01 -47.35
C MET A 1 -29.43 8.06 -46.71
N GLN A 2 -29.61 8.34 -45.42
CA GLN A 2 -28.63 9.14 -44.68
C GLN A 2 -27.36 8.26 -44.58
N THR A 3 -26.31 8.70 -45.26
CA THR A 3 -25.01 8.07 -45.12
C THR A 3 -24.59 8.22 -43.67
N ASP A 4 -24.32 7.09 -42.99
CA ASP A 4 -23.86 7.08 -41.62
C ASP A 4 -22.58 7.93 -41.50
N ARG A 5 -22.70 9.12 -40.92
CA ARG A 5 -21.62 10.11 -40.83
C ARG A 5 -20.43 9.61 -40.01
N PHE A 6 -20.64 8.66 -39.10
CA PHE A 6 -19.61 8.12 -38.21
C PHE A 6 -19.17 6.71 -38.58
N ALA A 7 -19.63 6.12 -39.70
CA ALA A 7 -19.27 4.77 -40.12
C ALA A 7 -17.74 4.53 -40.11
N ARG A 8 -16.99 5.50 -40.68
CA ARG A 8 -15.52 5.41 -40.70
C ARG A 8 -14.90 5.46 -39.32
N ALA A 9 -15.41 6.31 -38.42
CA ALA A 9 -14.92 6.39 -37.06
C ALA A 9 -15.16 5.07 -36.30
N ARG A 10 -16.35 4.46 -36.45
CA ARG A 10 -16.66 3.15 -35.84
C ARG A 10 -15.71 2.05 -36.34
N ILE A 11 -15.49 1.96 -37.65
CA ILE A 11 -14.53 1.00 -38.23
C ILE A 11 -13.12 1.19 -37.65
N LEU A 12 -12.68 2.45 -37.52
CA LEU A 12 -11.37 2.75 -36.93
C LEU A 12 -11.30 2.32 -35.42
N MET A 13 -12.40 2.50 -34.69
CA MET A 13 -12.48 2.05 -33.28
C MET A 13 -12.46 0.52 -33.20
N GLU A 14 -13.18 -0.21 -34.07
CA GLU A 14 -13.13 -1.68 -34.16
C GLU A 14 -11.71 -2.18 -34.48
N GLN A 15 -10.97 -1.45 -35.33
CA GLN A 15 -9.56 -1.73 -35.63
C GLN A 15 -8.59 -1.30 -34.51
N LYS A 16 -9.10 -0.80 -33.37
CA LYS A 16 -8.31 -0.26 -32.25
C LYS A 16 -7.43 0.96 -32.63
N ARG A 17 -7.76 1.65 -33.74
CA ARG A 17 -7.03 2.84 -34.23
C ARG A 17 -7.65 4.11 -33.66
N TYR A 18 -7.69 4.20 -32.34
CA TYR A 18 -8.44 5.24 -31.60
C TYR A 18 -7.95 6.67 -31.89
N ASP A 19 -6.64 6.89 -32.14
CA ASP A 19 -6.13 8.22 -32.49
C ASP A 19 -6.75 8.74 -33.82
N LEU A 20 -6.84 7.87 -34.81
CA LEU A 20 -7.45 8.22 -36.11
C LEU A 20 -8.97 8.38 -35.99
N ALA A 21 -9.60 7.51 -35.19
CA ALA A 21 -11.03 7.63 -34.87
C ALA A 21 -11.32 8.99 -34.20
N SER A 22 -10.52 9.38 -33.21
CA SER A 22 -10.65 10.67 -32.52
C SER A 22 -10.59 11.87 -33.47
N ASN A 23 -9.66 11.85 -34.42
CA ASN A 23 -9.56 12.93 -35.43
C ASN A 23 -10.80 13.00 -36.33
N GLU A 24 -11.28 11.84 -36.80
CA GLU A 24 -12.50 11.76 -37.64
C GLU A 24 -13.74 12.23 -36.87
N ILE A 25 -13.89 11.79 -35.60
CA ILE A 25 -14.99 12.20 -34.72
C ILE A 25 -14.96 13.70 -34.49
N THR A 26 -13.81 14.29 -34.21
CA THR A 26 -13.67 15.73 -33.97
C THR A 26 -14.04 16.54 -35.20
N ALA A 27 -13.63 16.10 -36.40
CA ALA A 27 -14.03 16.77 -37.65
C ALA A 27 -15.55 16.74 -37.85
N ARG A 28 -16.20 15.58 -37.56
CA ARG A 28 -17.66 15.45 -37.73
C ARG A 28 -18.46 16.25 -36.71
N ILE A 29 -17.97 16.34 -35.44
CA ILE A 29 -18.58 17.24 -34.45
C ILE A 29 -18.47 18.70 -34.90
N GLY A 30 -17.38 19.09 -35.60
CA GLY A 30 -17.23 20.41 -36.18
C GLY A 30 -18.26 20.70 -37.28
N ASP A 31 -18.66 19.69 -38.08
CA ASP A 31 -19.66 19.80 -39.11
C ASP A 31 -21.11 19.89 -38.55
N ASP A 32 -21.37 19.19 -37.43
CA ASP A 32 -22.67 19.13 -36.76
C ASP A 32 -22.53 19.05 -35.25
N PRO A 33 -22.43 20.18 -34.55
CA PRO A 33 -22.21 20.22 -33.08
C PRO A 33 -23.43 19.79 -32.24
N GLU A 34 -24.59 19.56 -32.85
CA GLU A 34 -25.79 19.12 -32.15
C GLU A 34 -26.07 17.60 -32.34
N ASP A 35 -25.21 16.89 -33.07
CA ASP A 35 -25.34 15.44 -33.24
C ASP A 35 -24.81 14.68 -31.99
N PRO A 36 -25.68 14.02 -31.19
CA PRO A 36 -25.27 13.30 -29.97
C PRO A 36 -24.36 12.13 -30.27
N GLU A 37 -24.44 11.48 -31.43
CA GLU A 37 -23.62 10.34 -31.83
C GLU A 37 -22.14 10.71 -31.82
N GLY A 38 -21.79 11.92 -32.25
CA GLY A 38 -20.43 12.43 -32.23
C GLY A 38 -19.85 12.47 -30.83
N TYR A 39 -20.62 12.94 -29.86
CA TYR A 39 -20.18 13.03 -28.45
C TYR A 39 -20.15 11.69 -27.75
N ILE A 40 -21.05 10.74 -28.06
CA ILE A 40 -21.00 9.37 -27.55
C ILE A 40 -19.69 8.70 -27.99
N LEU A 41 -19.39 8.76 -29.30
CA LEU A 41 -18.17 8.17 -29.85
C LEU A 41 -16.91 8.88 -29.33
N ALA A 42 -16.95 10.22 -29.18
CA ALA A 42 -15.86 11.00 -28.59
C ALA A 42 -15.58 10.56 -27.15
N ALA A 43 -16.62 10.40 -26.33
CA ALA A 43 -16.50 9.96 -24.96
C ALA A 43 -15.82 8.57 -24.86
N LEU A 44 -16.31 7.59 -25.63
CA LEU A 44 -15.76 6.24 -25.67
C LEU A 44 -14.32 6.21 -26.18
N CYS A 45 -14.03 6.95 -27.25
CA CYS A 45 -12.68 7.00 -27.83
C CYS A 45 -11.69 7.68 -26.88
N GLN A 46 -12.06 8.81 -26.26
CA GLN A 46 -11.21 9.53 -25.30
C GLN A 46 -11.06 8.77 -23.99
N TYR A 47 -12.09 8.05 -23.55
CA TYR A 47 -12.01 7.12 -22.41
C TYR A 47 -10.93 6.05 -22.64
N THR A 48 -10.93 5.43 -23.83
CA THR A 48 -9.95 4.39 -24.20
C THR A 48 -8.53 4.95 -24.32
N LEU A 49 -8.38 6.19 -24.82
CA LEU A 49 -7.09 6.89 -24.95
C LEU A 49 -6.62 7.55 -23.64
N ASP A 50 -7.35 7.43 -22.56
CA ASP A 50 -7.08 8.11 -21.29
C ASP A 50 -6.93 9.64 -21.42
N ARG A 51 -7.79 10.27 -22.23
CA ARG A 51 -7.77 11.72 -22.48
C ARG A 51 -8.75 12.47 -21.58
N PRO A 52 -8.39 13.66 -21.09
CA PRO A 52 -9.20 14.41 -20.11
C PRO A 52 -10.56 14.90 -20.61
N GLY A 53 -10.79 14.95 -21.93
CA GLY A 53 -12.05 15.42 -22.53
C GLY A 53 -13.21 14.41 -22.49
N ALA A 54 -12.98 13.16 -22.10
CA ALA A 54 -14.00 12.12 -22.09
C ALA A 54 -15.24 12.50 -21.27
N GLY A 55 -15.02 13.13 -20.09
CA GLY A 55 -16.12 13.55 -19.20
C GLY A 55 -17.00 14.64 -19.78
N ASP A 56 -16.41 15.62 -20.45
CA ASP A 56 -17.17 16.70 -21.09
C ASP A 56 -17.97 16.17 -22.28
N ALA A 57 -17.36 15.29 -23.09
CA ALA A 57 -18.04 14.63 -24.19
C ALA A 57 -19.21 13.76 -23.71
N ALA A 58 -19.03 12.96 -22.65
CA ALA A 58 -20.10 12.12 -22.11
C ALA A 58 -21.26 12.93 -21.54
N ARG A 59 -20.99 14.02 -20.83
CA ARG A 59 -22.04 14.94 -20.34
C ARG A 59 -22.80 15.60 -21.49
N ARG A 60 -22.08 16.08 -22.50
CA ARG A 60 -22.69 16.69 -23.66
C ARG A 60 -23.56 15.70 -24.44
N ALA A 61 -23.14 14.43 -24.54
CA ALA A 61 -23.94 13.38 -25.15
C ALA A 61 -25.28 13.18 -24.42
N VAL A 62 -25.29 13.17 -23.09
CA VAL A 62 -26.51 13.03 -22.28
C VAL A 62 -27.39 14.26 -22.37
N GLU A 63 -26.81 15.48 -22.44
CA GLU A 63 -27.57 16.73 -22.65
C GLU A 63 -28.31 16.72 -23.97
N LEU A 64 -27.65 16.29 -25.06
CA LEU A 64 -28.24 16.26 -26.41
C LEU A 64 -29.22 15.09 -26.60
N ALA A 65 -28.97 13.95 -25.96
CA ALA A 65 -29.77 12.74 -26.07
C ALA A 65 -30.09 12.09 -24.73
N PRO A 66 -30.92 12.69 -23.87
CA PRO A 66 -31.18 12.19 -22.49
C PRO A 66 -31.92 10.84 -22.45
N ASN A 67 -32.48 10.40 -23.59
CA ASN A 67 -33.14 9.11 -23.73
C ASN A 67 -32.34 8.10 -24.58
N ASP A 68 -31.08 8.40 -24.93
CA ASP A 68 -30.18 7.43 -25.56
C ASP A 68 -29.39 6.65 -24.46
N SER A 69 -29.66 5.36 -24.38
CA SER A 69 -28.97 4.49 -23.40
C SER A 69 -27.44 4.47 -23.54
N ARG A 70 -26.93 4.66 -24.77
CA ARG A 70 -25.51 4.69 -25.09
C ARG A 70 -24.80 5.92 -24.50
N ALA A 71 -25.51 7.09 -24.47
CA ALA A 71 -24.98 8.29 -23.83
C ALA A 71 -24.79 8.08 -22.31
N HIS A 72 -25.77 7.49 -21.65
CA HIS A 72 -25.69 7.17 -20.23
C HIS A 72 -24.64 6.08 -19.94
N PHE A 73 -24.49 5.09 -20.82
CA PHE A 73 -23.43 4.10 -20.72
C PHE A 73 -22.04 4.73 -20.82
N ALA A 74 -21.81 5.61 -21.80
CA ALA A 74 -20.56 6.34 -21.95
C ALA A 74 -20.25 7.21 -20.71
N LEU A 75 -21.27 7.88 -20.16
CA LEU A 75 -21.13 8.64 -18.91
C LEU A 75 -20.75 7.74 -17.74
N SER A 76 -21.38 6.58 -17.61
CA SER A 76 -21.07 5.60 -16.55
C SER A 76 -19.61 5.13 -16.61
N LEU A 77 -19.08 4.82 -17.79
CA LEU A 77 -17.69 4.42 -17.98
C LEU A 77 -16.73 5.52 -17.48
N VAL A 78 -17.00 6.76 -17.86
CA VAL A 78 -16.14 7.91 -17.50
C VAL A 78 -16.24 8.23 -16.01
N GLU A 79 -17.44 8.26 -15.43
CA GLU A 79 -17.63 8.49 -13.99
C GLU A 79 -16.98 7.39 -13.14
N SER A 80 -17.07 6.13 -13.59
CA SER A 80 -16.38 5.00 -12.96
C SER A 80 -14.86 5.19 -12.95
N LYS A 81 -14.30 5.57 -14.11
CA LYS A 81 -12.86 5.85 -14.26
C LYS A 81 -12.39 7.03 -13.39
N CYS A 82 -13.23 8.04 -13.19
CA CYS A 82 -12.96 9.15 -12.28
C CYS A 82 -13.12 8.79 -10.79
N GLY A 83 -13.57 7.57 -10.47
CA GLY A 83 -13.80 7.09 -9.11
C GLY A 83 -15.11 7.58 -8.49
N ASN A 84 -15.98 8.22 -9.27
CA ASN A 84 -17.34 8.60 -8.86
C ASN A 84 -18.29 7.41 -9.09
N LEU A 85 -18.18 6.39 -8.22
CA LEU A 85 -18.96 5.16 -8.37
C LEU A 85 -20.47 5.39 -8.20
N ASP A 86 -20.88 6.42 -7.46
CA ASP A 86 -22.29 6.73 -7.29
C ASP A 86 -22.87 7.37 -8.55
N GLY A 87 -22.15 8.29 -9.19
CA GLY A 87 -22.51 8.85 -10.49
C GLY A 87 -22.51 7.80 -11.60
N ALA A 88 -21.52 6.90 -11.59
CA ALA A 88 -21.42 5.79 -12.54
C ALA A 88 -22.62 4.84 -12.42
N GLU A 89 -23.02 4.48 -11.18
CA GLU A 89 -24.19 3.62 -10.95
C GLU A 89 -25.48 4.30 -11.41
N ALA A 90 -25.69 5.55 -11.05
CA ALA A 90 -26.88 6.29 -11.49
C ALA A 90 -26.98 6.32 -13.03
N ALA A 91 -25.86 6.56 -13.72
CA ALA A 91 -25.82 6.59 -15.17
C ALA A 91 -26.08 5.19 -15.78
N ILE A 92 -25.45 4.12 -15.26
CA ILE A 92 -25.65 2.78 -15.84
C ILE A 92 -27.05 2.25 -15.57
N ARG A 93 -27.64 2.51 -14.40
CA ARG A 93 -29.04 2.15 -14.15
C ARG A 93 -29.99 2.86 -15.11
N ARG A 94 -29.73 4.13 -15.42
CA ARG A 94 -30.49 4.86 -16.44
C ARG A 94 -30.32 4.25 -17.83
N ALA A 95 -29.12 3.81 -18.19
CA ALA A 95 -28.90 3.11 -19.47
C ALA A 95 -29.69 1.78 -19.52
N ILE A 96 -29.71 1.00 -18.44
CA ILE A 96 -30.47 -0.26 -18.33
C ILE A 96 -31.98 0.00 -18.40
N GLU A 97 -32.51 1.04 -17.73
CA GLU A 97 -33.91 1.42 -17.84
C GLU A 97 -34.33 1.75 -19.28
N LEU A 98 -33.45 2.42 -20.04
CA LEU A 98 -33.70 2.80 -21.44
C LEU A 98 -33.53 1.63 -22.41
N ASN A 99 -32.63 0.69 -22.10
CA ASN A 99 -32.41 -0.52 -22.89
C ASN A 99 -31.96 -1.68 -22.01
N SER A 100 -32.91 -2.49 -21.55
CA SER A 100 -32.67 -3.63 -20.69
C SER A 100 -32.13 -4.88 -21.40
N TRP A 101 -31.97 -4.84 -22.74
CA TRP A 101 -31.50 -5.98 -23.52
C TRP A 101 -29.99 -5.91 -23.86
N ALA A 102 -29.27 -4.92 -23.38
CA ALA A 102 -27.85 -4.77 -23.58
C ALA A 102 -27.07 -5.43 -22.44
N ALA A 103 -26.62 -6.67 -22.61
CA ALA A 103 -25.87 -7.45 -21.61
C ALA A 103 -24.65 -6.67 -21.07
N GLY A 104 -23.90 -5.98 -21.93
CA GLY A 104 -22.74 -5.19 -21.55
C GLY A 104 -23.01 -4.07 -20.54
N TYR A 105 -24.26 -3.58 -20.41
CA TYR A 105 -24.62 -2.61 -19.37
C TYR A 105 -24.61 -3.25 -17.97
N PHE A 106 -25.04 -4.49 -17.87
CA PHE A 106 -24.95 -5.27 -16.64
C PHE A 106 -23.49 -5.63 -16.32
N GLY A 107 -22.67 -5.89 -17.35
CA GLY A 107 -21.23 -6.02 -17.20
C GLY A 107 -20.59 -4.77 -16.59
N GLN A 108 -20.98 -3.57 -17.04
CA GLN A 108 -20.52 -2.31 -16.45
C GLN A 108 -21.04 -2.11 -15.01
N LEU A 109 -22.29 -2.48 -14.74
CA LEU A 109 -22.81 -2.47 -13.37
C LEU A 109 -22.01 -3.40 -12.47
N ALA A 110 -21.67 -4.61 -12.93
CA ALA A 110 -20.81 -5.53 -12.20
C ALA A 110 -19.42 -4.93 -11.94
N ALA A 111 -18.81 -4.22 -12.90
CA ALA A 111 -17.54 -3.52 -12.72
C ALA A 111 -17.62 -2.45 -11.63
N ILE A 112 -18.72 -1.68 -11.58
CA ILE A 112 -18.95 -0.65 -10.55
C ILE A 112 -19.05 -1.31 -9.16
N GLU A 113 -19.78 -2.40 -9.03
CA GLU A 113 -19.92 -3.12 -7.76
C GLU A 113 -18.60 -3.78 -7.32
N ILE A 114 -17.78 -4.26 -8.26
CA ILE A 114 -16.38 -4.68 -8.00
C ILE A 114 -15.58 -3.52 -7.41
N GLY A 115 -15.70 -2.33 -7.97
CA GLY A 115 -15.06 -1.11 -7.46
C GLY A 115 -15.50 -0.73 -6.05
N ARG A 116 -16.73 -1.09 -5.66
CA ARG A 116 -17.27 -0.91 -4.30
C ARG A 116 -16.91 -2.03 -3.34
N TYR A 117 -16.29 -3.09 -3.82
CA TYR A 117 -16.00 -4.33 -3.05
C TYR A 117 -17.29 -5.10 -2.65
N ASP A 118 -18.42 -4.86 -3.33
CA ASP A 118 -19.63 -5.67 -3.19
C ASP A 118 -19.63 -6.80 -4.22
N TRP A 119 -18.90 -7.85 -3.86
CA TRP A 119 -18.73 -9.02 -4.71
C TRP A 119 -20.04 -9.75 -5.01
N SER A 120 -20.99 -9.68 -4.06
CA SER A 120 -22.30 -10.32 -4.22
C SER A 120 -23.20 -9.56 -5.19
N ALA A 121 -23.18 -8.22 -5.12
CA ALA A 121 -23.90 -7.39 -6.08
C ALA A 121 -23.27 -7.50 -7.48
N ALA A 122 -21.93 -7.52 -7.57
CA ALA A 122 -21.22 -7.73 -8.82
C ALA A 122 -21.57 -9.06 -9.49
N LEU A 123 -21.64 -10.15 -8.68
CA LEU A 123 -22.05 -11.47 -9.20
C LEU A 123 -23.48 -11.44 -9.73
N ARG A 124 -24.43 -10.85 -8.99
CA ARG A 124 -25.82 -10.75 -9.45
C ARG A 124 -25.94 -9.95 -10.75
N ALA A 125 -25.29 -8.80 -10.83
CA ALA A 125 -25.30 -7.98 -12.05
C ALA A 125 -24.72 -8.73 -13.25
N ALA A 126 -23.60 -9.43 -13.08
CA ALA A 126 -23.02 -10.25 -14.15
C ALA A 126 -23.95 -11.40 -14.57
N ASP A 127 -24.60 -12.09 -13.61
CA ASP A 127 -25.55 -13.17 -13.90
C ASP A 127 -26.81 -12.62 -14.62
N GLU A 128 -27.29 -11.42 -14.30
CA GLU A 128 -28.37 -10.74 -15.02
C GLU A 128 -27.99 -10.46 -16.49
N GLY A 129 -26.76 -9.99 -16.73
CA GLY A 129 -26.25 -9.80 -18.10
C GLY A 129 -26.15 -11.12 -18.87
N LEU A 130 -25.67 -12.18 -18.23
CA LEU A 130 -25.56 -13.51 -18.85
C LEU A 130 -26.92 -14.18 -19.10
N ALA A 131 -27.97 -13.78 -18.41
CA ALA A 131 -29.32 -14.20 -18.73
C ALA A 131 -29.84 -13.60 -20.07
N ILE A 132 -29.25 -12.47 -20.50
CA ILE A 132 -29.56 -11.80 -21.78
C ILE A 132 -28.67 -12.35 -22.89
N ASP A 133 -27.37 -12.34 -22.66
CA ASP A 133 -26.35 -12.90 -23.54
C ASP A 133 -25.40 -13.82 -22.76
N PRO A 134 -25.57 -15.16 -22.86
CA PRO A 134 -24.73 -16.11 -22.13
C PRO A 134 -23.24 -16.08 -22.54
N ASP A 135 -22.92 -15.45 -23.66
CA ASP A 135 -21.55 -15.38 -24.20
C ASP A 135 -20.93 -13.99 -24.06
N ASP A 136 -21.59 -13.03 -23.36
CA ASP A 136 -21.00 -11.71 -23.09
C ASP A 136 -19.71 -11.83 -22.28
N GLU A 137 -18.59 -11.57 -22.95
CA GLU A 137 -17.24 -11.72 -22.38
C GLU A 137 -17.02 -10.83 -21.15
N VAL A 138 -17.63 -9.61 -21.12
CA VAL A 138 -17.48 -8.67 -20.00
C VAL A 138 -18.18 -9.23 -18.75
N CYS A 139 -19.40 -9.72 -18.91
CA CYS A 139 -20.16 -10.34 -17.83
C CYS A 139 -19.47 -11.63 -17.32
N LEU A 140 -18.98 -12.50 -18.21
CA LEU A 140 -18.25 -13.72 -17.85
C LEU A 140 -17.00 -13.40 -17.03
N ASN A 141 -16.22 -12.44 -17.46
CA ASN A 141 -15.01 -12.01 -16.76
C ASN A 141 -15.31 -11.40 -15.37
N HIS A 142 -16.29 -10.49 -15.26
CA HIS A 142 -16.65 -9.89 -13.99
C HIS A 142 -17.32 -10.91 -13.04
N ARG A 143 -18.10 -11.84 -13.57
CA ARG A 143 -18.61 -13.01 -12.82
C ARG A 143 -17.46 -13.79 -12.18
N ALA A 144 -16.45 -14.14 -12.96
CA ALA A 144 -15.30 -14.92 -12.49
C ALA A 144 -14.50 -14.15 -11.43
N VAL A 145 -14.31 -12.83 -11.60
CA VAL A 145 -13.66 -11.98 -10.59
C VAL A 145 -14.47 -11.97 -9.29
N ALA A 146 -15.79 -11.77 -9.36
CA ALA A 146 -16.66 -11.77 -8.19
C ALA A 146 -16.64 -13.12 -7.46
N LEU A 147 -16.75 -14.24 -8.18
CA LEU A 147 -16.67 -15.60 -7.65
C LEU A 147 -15.33 -15.87 -6.96
N THR A 148 -14.22 -15.45 -7.58
CA THR A 148 -12.87 -15.58 -6.99
C THR A 148 -12.78 -14.84 -5.65
N LYS A 149 -13.32 -13.62 -5.56
CA LYS A 149 -13.33 -12.82 -4.33
C LYS A 149 -14.27 -13.38 -3.26
N LEU A 150 -15.36 -14.02 -3.66
CA LEU A 150 -16.26 -14.75 -2.77
C LEU A 150 -15.67 -16.09 -2.30
N GLY A 151 -14.56 -16.54 -2.87
CA GLY A 151 -13.90 -17.80 -2.54
C GLY A 151 -14.51 -19.02 -3.27
N ARG A 152 -15.38 -18.79 -4.26
CA ARG A 152 -16.02 -19.81 -5.10
C ARG A 152 -15.12 -20.12 -6.29
N HIS A 153 -13.90 -20.64 -6.01
CA HIS A 153 -12.84 -20.76 -7.01
C HIS A 153 -13.17 -21.75 -8.12
N ASP A 154 -13.82 -22.88 -7.81
CA ASP A 154 -14.20 -23.89 -8.82
C ASP A 154 -15.16 -23.32 -9.86
N GLU A 155 -16.14 -22.50 -9.41
CA GLU A 155 -17.10 -21.87 -10.32
C GLU A 155 -16.44 -20.76 -11.15
N ALA A 156 -15.50 -20.01 -10.56
CA ALA A 156 -14.71 -19.04 -11.31
C ALA A 156 -13.86 -19.72 -12.39
N ALA A 157 -13.20 -20.83 -12.05
CA ALA A 157 -12.41 -21.62 -12.98
C ALA A 157 -13.26 -22.11 -14.14
N HIS A 158 -14.39 -22.75 -13.85
CA HIS A 158 -15.32 -23.25 -14.86
C HIS A 158 -15.82 -22.14 -15.80
N THR A 159 -16.16 -20.96 -15.25
CA THR A 159 -16.58 -19.81 -16.06
C THR A 159 -15.48 -19.38 -17.03
N LEU A 160 -14.23 -19.22 -16.55
CA LEU A 160 -13.12 -18.76 -17.37
C LEU A 160 -12.64 -19.80 -18.38
N GLU A 161 -12.64 -21.07 -18.01
CA GLU A 161 -12.29 -22.17 -18.90
C GLU A 161 -13.31 -22.29 -20.04
N GLY A 162 -14.62 -22.22 -19.74
CA GLY A 162 -15.66 -22.20 -20.76
C GLY A 162 -15.58 -20.95 -21.67
N THR A 163 -15.17 -19.81 -21.14
CA THR A 163 -14.91 -18.60 -21.96
C THR A 163 -13.71 -18.82 -22.89
N LEU A 164 -12.60 -19.39 -22.37
CA LEU A 164 -11.38 -19.64 -23.15
C LEU A 164 -11.56 -20.75 -24.21
N GLU A 165 -12.47 -21.69 -24.00
CA GLU A 165 -12.83 -22.68 -25.03
C GLU A 165 -13.46 -22.04 -26.27
N LYS A 166 -14.24 -20.95 -26.06
CA LYS A 166 -14.90 -20.20 -27.14
C LYS A 166 -13.99 -19.09 -27.69
N HIS A 167 -13.26 -18.40 -26.83
CA HIS A 167 -12.41 -17.26 -27.12
C HIS A 167 -10.98 -17.46 -26.63
N PRO A 168 -10.20 -18.38 -27.24
CA PRO A 168 -8.85 -18.72 -26.78
C PRO A 168 -7.82 -17.57 -26.97
N GLU A 169 -8.18 -16.53 -27.69
CA GLU A 169 -7.31 -15.35 -27.93
C GLU A 169 -7.71 -14.13 -27.07
N ASP A 170 -8.55 -14.32 -26.04
CA ASP A 170 -8.88 -13.21 -25.13
C ASP A 170 -7.81 -13.04 -24.02
N ALA A 171 -6.98 -12.00 -24.18
CA ALA A 171 -5.92 -11.67 -23.24
C ALA A 171 -6.43 -11.40 -21.83
N TYR A 172 -7.61 -10.77 -21.70
CA TYR A 172 -8.17 -10.39 -20.41
C TYR A 172 -8.67 -11.61 -19.63
N THR A 173 -9.32 -12.56 -20.31
CA THR A 173 -9.75 -13.84 -19.72
C THR A 173 -8.55 -14.68 -19.28
N HIS A 174 -7.48 -14.76 -20.09
CA HIS A 174 -6.23 -15.40 -19.66
C HIS A 174 -5.65 -14.75 -18.39
N ALA A 175 -5.60 -13.43 -18.34
CA ALA A 175 -5.11 -12.71 -17.15
C ALA A 175 -5.97 -13.01 -15.91
N ASN A 176 -7.31 -13.01 -16.04
CA ASN A 176 -8.22 -13.34 -14.94
C ASN A 176 -8.08 -14.80 -14.48
N ARG A 177 -7.87 -15.76 -15.42
CA ARG A 177 -7.58 -17.15 -15.05
C ARG A 177 -6.28 -17.26 -14.27
N GLY A 178 -5.25 -16.53 -14.68
CA GLY A 178 -3.98 -16.42 -13.94
C GLY A 178 -4.17 -15.92 -12.52
N TRP A 179 -4.98 -14.88 -12.31
CA TRP A 179 -5.28 -14.36 -10.97
C TRP A 179 -6.11 -15.36 -10.14
N THR A 180 -7.08 -16.04 -10.72
CA THR A 180 -7.84 -17.10 -10.04
C THR A 180 -6.93 -18.22 -9.58
N LEU A 181 -6.00 -18.68 -10.43
CA LEU A 181 -4.98 -19.68 -10.09
C LEU A 181 -4.05 -19.23 -8.96
N LEU A 182 -3.73 -17.94 -8.85
CA LEU A 182 -3.00 -17.42 -7.69
C LEU A 182 -3.82 -17.52 -6.39
N HIS A 183 -5.14 -17.28 -6.45
CA HIS A 183 -6.02 -17.51 -5.30
C HIS A 183 -6.15 -19.00 -4.96
N GLU A 184 -6.10 -19.89 -5.95
CA GLU A 184 -6.06 -21.35 -5.79
C GLU A 184 -4.70 -21.87 -5.31
N ASN A 185 -3.70 -20.99 -5.12
CA ASN A 185 -2.34 -21.35 -4.71
C ASN A 185 -1.56 -22.16 -5.77
N GLU A 186 -1.85 -21.94 -7.05
CA GLU A 186 -1.25 -22.60 -8.23
C GLU A 186 -0.38 -21.64 -9.08
N PRO A 187 0.71 -21.07 -8.51
CA PRO A 187 1.47 -20.00 -9.18
C PRO A 187 2.17 -20.44 -10.46
N ARG A 188 2.46 -21.74 -10.62
CA ARG A 188 3.12 -22.25 -11.84
C ARG A 188 2.16 -22.19 -13.03
N LYS A 189 0.93 -22.65 -12.85
CA LYS A 189 -0.12 -22.57 -13.88
C LYS A 189 -0.48 -21.11 -14.18
N ALA A 190 -0.56 -20.27 -13.14
CA ALA A 190 -0.80 -18.85 -13.31
C ALA A 190 0.23 -18.17 -14.23
N VAL A 191 1.52 -18.52 -14.12
CA VAL A 191 2.58 -17.99 -15.01
C VAL A 191 2.26 -18.27 -16.47
N ASP A 192 1.78 -19.46 -16.80
CA ASP A 192 1.51 -19.84 -18.19
C ASP A 192 0.34 -19.02 -18.77
N HIS A 193 -0.73 -18.82 -18.00
CA HIS A 193 -1.85 -17.96 -18.41
C HIS A 193 -1.44 -16.48 -18.53
N PHE A 194 -0.64 -15.94 -17.61
CA PHE A 194 -0.18 -14.57 -17.73
C PHE A 194 0.79 -14.36 -18.91
N ARG A 195 1.61 -15.36 -19.25
CA ARG A 195 2.46 -15.30 -20.46
C ARG A 195 1.61 -15.28 -21.71
N GLU A 196 0.57 -16.10 -21.76
CA GLU A 196 -0.35 -16.10 -22.90
C GLU A 196 -1.10 -14.77 -23.01
N ALA A 197 -1.61 -14.23 -21.89
CA ALA A 197 -2.20 -12.89 -21.87
C ALA A 197 -1.25 -11.81 -22.43
N LEU A 198 0.04 -11.85 -22.06
CA LEU A 198 1.05 -10.91 -22.56
C LEU A 198 1.51 -11.18 -24.00
N ARG A 199 1.38 -12.40 -24.48
CA ARG A 199 1.58 -12.73 -25.91
C ARG A 199 0.48 -12.08 -26.77
N LEU A 200 -0.75 -12.11 -26.28
CA LEU A 200 -1.93 -11.56 -26.96
C LEU A 200 -1.99 -10.03 -26.82
N ASP A 201 -1.75 -9.50 -25.62
CA ASP A 201 -1.66 -8.07 -25.34
C ASP A 201 -0.37 -7.74 -24.53
N PRO A 202 0.73 -7.37 -25.21
CA PRO A 202 1.99 -7.03 -24.55
C PRO A 202 1.92 -5.80 -23.64
N ASN A 203 0.89 -4.97 -23.78
CA ASN A 203 0.71 -3.75 -23.00
C ASN A 203 -0.15 -3.94 -21.75
N SER A 204 -0.78 -5.08 -21.57
CA SER A 204 -1.63 -5.36 -20.41
C SER A 204 -0.86 -5.24 -19.09
N GLU A 205 -1.07 -4.13 -18.39
CA GLU A 205 -0.48 -3.90 -17.06
C GLU A 205 -1.03 -4.90 -16.02
N TRP A 206 -2.29 -5.32 -16.21
CA TRP A 206 -2.94 -6.33 -15.38
C TRP A 206 -2.24 -7.70 -15.47
N ALA A 207 -1.91 -8.14 -16.68
CA ALA A 207 -1.17 -9.37 -16.92
C ALA A 207 0.30 -9.25 -16.47
N LYS A 208 0.97 -8.09 -16.70
CA LYS A 208 2.34 -7.84 -16.21
C LYS A 208 2.42 -7.94 -14.69
N ALA A 209 1.49 -7.27 -13.99
CA ALA A 209 1.41 -7.33 -12.54
C ALA A 209 1.19 -8.76 -12.05
N GLY A 210 0.25 -9.48 -12.68
CA GLY A 210 -0.06 -10.87 -12.34
C GLY A 210 1.13 -11.81 -12.57
N LEU A 211 1.82 -11.70 -13.71
CA LEU A 211 3.01 -12.50 -13.99
C LEU A 211 4.11 -12.27 -12.94
N LEU A 212 4.35 -11.02 -12.57
CA LEU A 212 5.33 -10.68 -11.55
C LEU A 212 4.98 -11.28 -10.17
N GLU A 213 3.70 -11.22 -9.79
CA GLU A 213 3.23 -11.86 -8.55
C GLU A 213 3.33 -13.39 -8.59
N ALA A 214 2.98 -14.00 -9.73
CA ALA A 214 3.10 -15.44 -9.94
C ALA A 214 4.55 -15.92 -9.88
N LEU A 215 5.48 -15.19 -10.48
CA LEU A 215 6.91 -15.48 -10.40
C LEU A 215 7.45 -15.40 -8.96
N ARG A 216 7.04 -14.38 -8.20
CA ARG A 216 7.38 -14.25 -6.77
C ARG A 216 6.82 -15.40 -5.95
N ALA A 217 5.58 -15.81 -6.25
CA ALA A 217 4.87 -16.87 -5.54
C ALA A 217 5.42 -18.29 -5.82
N LYS A 218 6.35 -18.47 -6.79
CA LYS A 218 7.15 -19.70 -6.91
C LYS A 218 7.96 -19.95 -5.63
N ASN A 219 8.40 -18.90 -4.93
CA ASN A 219 9.01 -19.02 -3.62
C ASN A 219 7.92 -19.31 -2.56
N TRP A 220 8.12 -20.37 -1.77
CA TRP A 220 7.13 -20.84 -0.79
C TRP A 220 6.80 -19.80 0.29
N PHE A 221 7.82 -19.05 0.75
CA PHE A 221 7.65 -18.04 1.78
C PHE A 221 6.83 -16.86 1.24
N TYR A 222 7.21 -16.31 0.07
CA TYR A 222 6.43 -15.24 -0.57
C TYR A 222 4.99 -15.67 -0.86
N ARG A 223 4.80 -16.91 -1.27
CA ARG A 223 3.48 -17.49 -1.55
C ARG A 223 2.57 -17.42 -0.32
N ARG A 224 3.08 -17.71 0.89
CA ARG A 224 2.30 -17.56 2.13
C ARG A 224 1.93 -16.10 2.41
N VAL A 225 2.85 -15.19 2.20
CA VAL A 225 2.60 -13.73 2.31
C VAL A 225 1.57 -13.30 1.28
N LEU A 226 1.68 -13.73 0.03
CA LEU A 226 0.73 -13.41 -1.04
C LEU A 226 -0.68 -13.94 -0.71
N GLN A 227 -0.81 -15.18 -0.23
CA GLN A 227 -2.12 -15.76 0.16
C GLN A 227 -2.80 -14.92 1.25
N PHE A 228 -2.03 -14.44 2.22
CA PHE A 228 -2.55 -13.53 3.24
C PHE A 228 -3.09 -12.23 2.60
N PHE A 229 -2.35 -11.60 1.69
CA PHE A 229 -2.82 -10.38 1.01
C PHE A 229 -3.99 -10.63 0.06
N LEU A 230 -4.01 -11.75 -0.63
CA LEU A 230 -5.16 -12.14 -1.48
C LEU A 230 -6.42 -12.36 -0.64
N MET A 231 -6.29 -12.99 0.53
CA MET A 231 -7.40 -13.10 1.50
C MET A 231 -7.86 -11.71 1.97
N LEU A 232 -6.93 -10.84 2.35
CA LEU A 232 -7.24 -9.49 2.81
C LEU A 232 -7.89 -8.63 1.72
N SER A 233 -7.52 -8.84 0.44
CA SER A 233 -8.09 -8.12 -0.72
C SER A 233 -9.57 -8.38 -0.99
N ARG A 234 -10.18 -9.37 -0.30
CA ARG A 234 -11.63 -9.61 -0.34
C ARG A 234 -12.42 -8.56 0.42
N PHE A 235 -11.78 -7.87 1.36
CA PHE A 235 -12.41 -6.84 2.19
C PHE A 235 -12.22 -5.44 1.61
N SER A 236 -13.18 -4.56 1.88
CA SER A 236 -13.05 -3.15 1.51
C SER A 236 -11.87 -2.48 2.23
N PRO A 237 -11.29 -1.41 1.68
CA PRO A 237 -10.18 -0.69 2.32
C PRO A 237 -10.49 -0.20 3.74
N ARG A 238 -11.75 0.15 4.03
CA ARG A 238 -12.20 0.55 5.38
C ARG A 238 -12.06 -0.58 6.39
N VAL A 239 -12.46 -1.80 5.99
CA VAL A 239 -12.33 -3.00 6.84
C VAL A 239 -10.87 -3.38 7.01
N GLN A 240 -10.05 -3.34 5.95
CA GLN A 240 -8.61 -3.58 6.03
C GLN A 240 -7.94 -2.62 7.01
N PHE A 241 -8.26 -1.33 6.94
CA PHE A 241 -7.77 -0.32 7.87
C PHE A 241 -8.20 -0.60 9.31
N GLY A 242 -9.48 -0.96 9.53
CA GLY A 242 -10.01 -1.35 10.84
C GLY A 242 -9.27 -2.55 11.45
N LEU A 243 -8.94 -3.56 10.63
CA LEU A 243 -8.16 -4.72 11.05
C LEU A 243 -6.73 -4.35 11.48
N ILE A 244 -6.08 -3.43 10.75
CA ILE A 244 -4.74 -2.94 11.11
C ILE A 244 -4.78 -2.20 12.45
N ILE A 245 -5.72 -1.26 12.64
CA ILE A 245 -5.88 -0.52 13.89
C ILE A 245 -6.22 -1.48 15.05
N GLY A 246 -7.14 -2.41 14.83
CA GLY A 246 -7.50 -3.42 15.84
C GLY A 246 -6.28 -4.24 16.29
N MET A 247 -5.43 -4.65 15.36
CA MET A 247 -4.19 -5.38 15.66
C MET A 247 -3.21 -4.53 16.49
N VAL A 248 -3.07 -3.24 16.17
CA VAL A 248 -2.22 -2.31 16.97
C VAL A 248 -2.75 -2.19 18.41
N VAL A 249 -4.07 -2.09 18.58
CA VAL A 249 -4.70 -2.03 19.91
C VAL A 249 -4.43 -3.33 20.69
N VAL A 250 -4.56 -4.49 20.05
CA VAL A 250 -4.26 -5.80 20.66
C VAL A 250 -2.80 -5.88 21.11
N VAL A 251 -1.86 -5.49 20.26
CA VAL A 251 -0.41 -5.50 20.60
C VAL A 251 -0.13 -4.56 21.79
N ARG A 252 -0.75 -3.39 21.82
CA ARG A 252 -0.65 -2.44 22.95
C ARG A 252 -1.19 -3.05 24.26
N ALA A 253 -2.37 -3.68 24.19
CA ALA A 253 -2.97 -4.34 25.33
C ALA A 253 -2.09 -5.49 25.84
N LEU A 254 -1.53 -6.31 24.97
CA LEU A 254 -0.59 -7.38 25.34
C LEU A 254 0.69 -6.83 26.02
N ALA A 255 1.22 -5.71 25.52
CA ALA A 255 2.36 -5.05 26.14
C ALA A 255 2.04 -4.58 27.56
N GLN A 256 0.89 -3.92 27.77
CA GLN A 256 0.44 -3.46 29.09
C GLN A 256 0.16 -4.62 30.05
N LEU A 257 -0.42 -5.71 29.57
CA LEU A 257 -0.64 -6.92 30.39
C LEU A 257 0.69 -7.55 30.82
N GLY A 258 1.72 -7.54 29.96
CA GLY A 258 3.07 -8.01 30.31
C GLY A 258 3.68 -7.22 31.49
N GLU A 259 3.47 -5.88 31.50
CA GLU A 259 3.92 -5.03 32.62
C GLU A 259 3.20 -5.33 33.94
N GLN A 260 1.92 -5.70 33.87
CA GLN A 260 1.09 -6.00 35.05
C GLN A 260 1.29 -7.41 35.60
N VAL A 261 1.69 -8.36 34.75
CA VAL A 261 1.86 -9.79 35.10
C VAL A 261 3.26 -10.24 34.72
N PRO A 262 4.29 -9.97 35.56
CA PRO A 262 5.68 -10.26 35.24
C PRO A 262 5.97 -11.76 34.91
N ALA A 263 5.21 -12.68 35.50
CA ALA A 263 5.33 -14.11 35.19
C ALA A 263 4.94 -14.48 33.75
N ALA A 264 4.07 -13.68 33.10
CA ALA A 264 3.61 -13.89 31.74
C ALA A 264 4.36 -12.99 30.72
N GLU A 265 5.21 -12.08 31.16
CA GLU A 265 5.98 -11.17 30.29
C GLU A 265 6.72 -11.89 29.17
N PRO A 266 7.46 -13.02 29.39
CA PRO A 266 8.15 -13.72 28.31
C PRO A 266 7.21 -14.25 27.23
N PHE A 267 6.01 -14.68 27.62
CA PHE A 267 4.99 -15.16 26.67
C PHE A 267 4.47 -14.01 25.80
N PHE A 268 4.11 -12.87 26.40
CA PHE A 268 3.67 -11.69 25.63
C PHE A 268 4.78 -11.13 24.74
N ALA A 269 6.02 -11.12 25.22
CA ALA A 269 7.18 -10.71 24.43
C ALA A 269 7.35 -11.56 23.15
N VAL A 270 7.18 -12.89 23.24
CA VAL A 270 7.22 -13.79 22.08
C VAL A 270 6.10 -13.48 21.10
N LEU A 271 4.87 -13.23 21.57
CA LEU A 271 3.75 -12.88 20.69
C LEU A 271 3.98 -11.55 19.98
N ILE A 272 4.45 -10.52 20.71
CA ILE A 272 4.75 -9.20 20.15
C ILE A 272 5.89 -9.31 19.14
N PHE A 273 6.96 -10.03 19.48
CA PHE A 273 8.08 -10.26 18.58
C PHE A 273 7.64 -11.00 17.30
N GLY A 274 6.82 -12.05 17.43
CA GLY A 274 6.24 -12.78 16.30
C GLY A 274 5.42 -11.87 15.40
N TYR A 275 4.61 -10.98 15.97
CA TYR A 275 3.85 -9.99 15.20
C TYR A 275 4.77 -8.99 14.46
N VAL A 276 5.77 -8.43 15.15
CA VAL A 276 6.73 -7.50 14.54
C VAL A 276 7.50 -8.18 13.40
N ALA A 277 7.95 -9.41 13.62
CA ALA A 277 8.63 -10.21 12.60
C ALA A 277 7.72 -10.50 11.40
N PHE A 278 6.44 -10.81 11.63
CA PHE A 278 5.45 -10.98 10.56
C PHE A 278 5.25 -9.69 9.75
N VAL A 279 5.07 -8.54 10.43
CA VAL A 279 4.94 -7.25 9.77
C VAL A 279 6.19 -6.94 8.95
N ALA A 280 7.38 -7.11 9.53
CA ALA A 280 8.65 -6.92 8.82
C ALA A 280 8.73 -7.83 7.58
N ALA A 281 8.38 -9.10 7.72
CA ALA A 281 8.36 -10.05 6.63
C ALA A 281 7.42 -9.60 5.50
N THR A 282 6.21 -9.13 5.83
CA THR A 282 5.26 -8.65 4.80
C THR A 282 5.78 -7.42 4.05
N TRP A 283 6.47 -6.49 4.72
CA TRP A 283 7.03 -5.30 4.10
C TRP A 283 8.22 -5.59 3.18
N PHE A 284 9.09 -6.51 3.59
CA PHE A 284 10.36 -6.74 2.90
C PHE A 284 10.37 -7.96 1.98
N ALA A 285 9.41 -8.90 2.13
CA ALA A 285 9.33 -10.10 1.29
C ALA A 285 9.37 -9.77 -0.22
N LYS A 286 8.59 -8.77 -0.65
CA LYS A 286 8.56 -8.31 -2.04
C LYS A 286 9.93 -7.85 -2.53
N HIS A 287 10.65 -7.08 -1.74
CA HIS A 287 11.96 -6.53 -2.11
C HIS A 287 13.04 -7.61 -2.14
N ILE A 288 13.05 -8.52 -1.17
CA ILE A 288 13.99 -9.65 -1.13
C ILE A 288 13.77 -10.57 -2.33
N ILE A 289 12.52 -10.93 -2.61
CA ILE A 289 12.21 -11.82 -3.74
C ILE A 289 12.46 -11.12 -5.08
N ASN A 290 12.25 -9.82 -5.19
CA ASN A 290 12.63 -9.07 -6.40
C ASN A 290 14.14 -9.17 -6.70
N MET A 291 14.99 -9.20 -5.67
CA MET A 291 16.42 -9.44 -5.87
C MET A 291 16.70 -10.83 -6.45
N LEU A 292 15.97 -11.85 -5.98
CA LEU A 292 16.07 -13.21 -6.53
C LEU A 292 15.55 -13.26 -7.98
N LEU A 293 14.49 -12.50 -8.31
CA LEU A 293 13.93 -12.43 -9.66
C LEU A 293 14.86 -11.76 -10.68
N LEU A 294 15.92 -11.07 -10.27
CA LEU A 294 16.95 -10.57 -11.21
C LEU A 294 17.71 -11.71 -11.89
N PHE A 295 17.70 -12.91 -11.31
CA PHE A 295 18.27 -14.13 -11.90
C PHE A 295 17.26 -14.90 -12.76
N ASP A 296 15.96 -14.55 -12.71
CA ASP A 296 14.92 -15.10 -13.59
C ASP A 296 14.81 -14.24 -14.86
N ARG A 297 14.63 -14.90 -16.03
CA ARG A 297 14.58 -14.19 -17.32
C ARG A 297 13.40 -13.22 -17.41
N ASP A 298 12.20 -13.69 -17.07
CA ASP A 298 10.97 -12.88 -17.14
C ASP A 298 10.98 -11.82 -16.04
N GLY A 299 11.39 -12.19 -14.82
CA GLY A 299 11.47 -11.29 -13.68
C GLY A 299 12.40 -10.09 -13.93
N ARG A 300 13.53 -10.32 -14.58
CA ARG A 300 14.48 -9.26 -14.92
C ARG A 300 13.92 -8.24 -15.92
N VAL A 301 13.08 -8.68 -16.87
CA VAL A 301 12.46 -7.80 -17.88
C VAL A 301 11.28 -7.04 -17.27
N LEU A 302 10.46 -7.70 -16.46
CA LEU A 302 9.25 -7.13 -15.85
C LEU A 302 9.54 -6.11 -14.75
N LEU A 303 10.64 -6.27 -14.02
CA LEU A 303 11.04 -5.30 -12.99
C LEU A 303 11.54 -4.01 -13.62
N ASP A 304 10.89 -2.89 -13.30
CA ASP A 304 11.36 -1.58 -13.73
C ASP A 304 12.65 -1.15 -12.99
N ARG A 305 13.32 -0.10 -13.48
CA ARG A 305 14.55 0.41 -12.89
C ARG A 305 14.38 0.84 -11.43
N GLN A 306 13.25 1.46 -11.11
CA GLN A 306 12.94 1.91 -9.76
C GLN A 306 12.77 0.72 -8.81
N GLN A 307 12.03 -0.31 -9.22
CA GLN A 307 11.83 -1.53 -8.44
C GLN A 307 13.15 -2.26 -8.19
N LYS A 308 14.04 -2.34 -9.18
CA LYS A 308 15.38 -2.93 -9.04
C LYS A 308 16.22 -2.19 -8.00
N CYS A 309 16.34 -0.86 -8.15
CA CYS A 309 17.12 -0.03 -7.22
C CYS A 309 16.55 -0.09 -5.80
N LEU A 310 15.24 0.06 -5.63
CA LEU A 310 14.60 0.02 -4.33
C LEU A 310 14.78 -1.34 -3.64
N SER A 311 14.62 -2.44 -4.39
CA SER A 311 14.83 -3.79 -3.85
C SER A 311 16.28 -4.01 -3.41
N ALA A 312 17.25 -3.51 -4.17
CA ALA A 312 18.68 -3.57 -3.78
C ALA A 312 18.91 -2.80 -2.47
N VAL A 313 18.45 -1.54 -2.39
CA VAL A 313 18.63 -0.71 -1.18
C VAL A 313 17.94 -1.35 0.03
N CYS A 314 16.69 -1.78 -0.10
CA CYS A 314 15.96 -2.43 0.99
C CYS A 314 16.65 -3.71 1.45
N THR A 315 17.19 -4.52 0.52
CA THR A 315 17.92 -5.75 0.87
C THR A 315 19.20 -5.43 1.62
N VAL A 316 19.98 -4.44 1.19
CA VAL A 316 21.20 -4.00 1.91
C VAL A 316 20.87 -3.49 3.31
N LEU A 317 19.82 -2.66 3.46
CA LEU A 317 19.38 -2.18 4.78
C LEU A 317 18.93 -3.33 5.69
N MET A 318 18.22 -4.33 5.15
CA MET A 318 17.82 -5.51 5.94
C MET A 318 19.01 -6.35 6.38
N VAL A 319 20.03 -6.53 5.53
CA VAL A 319 21.28 -7.21 5.92
C VAL A 319 21.98 -6.42 7.04
N ALA A 320 22.03 -5.09 6.94
CA ALA A 320 22.57 -4.24 7.99
C ALA A 320 21.80 -4.37 9.32
N VAL A 321 20.46 -4.40 9.27
CA VAL A 321 19.62 -4.64 10.46
C VAL A 321 19.96 -5.98 11.10
N LEU A 322 20.04 -7.07 10.32
CA LEU A 322 20.36 -8.40 10.82
C LEU A 322 21.77 -8.45 11.46
N ALA A 323 22.76 -7.80 10.84
CA ALA A 323 24.11 -7.69 11.38
C ALA A 323 24.14 -6.93 12.71
N LEU A 324 23.39 -5.81 12.82
CA LEU A 324 23.27 -5.03 14.05
C LEU A 324 22.54 -5.81 15.15
N VAL A 325 21.48 -6.53 14.82
CA VAL A 325 20.78 -7.41 15.77
C VAL A 325 21.70 -8.53 16.27
N ALA A 326 22.45 -9.17 15.37
CA ALA A 326 23.43 -10.20 15.76
C ALA A 326 24.52 -9.63 16.68
N SER A 327 25.04 -8.42 16.40
CA SER A 327 26.01 -7.72 17.25
C SER A 327 25.42 -7.38 18.62
N ALA A 328 24.16 -6.94 18.68
CA ALA A 328 23.47 -6.66 19.94
C ALA A 328 23.27 -7.93 20.79
N VAL A 329 22.86 -9.04 20.16
CA VAL A 329 22.67 -10.33 20.83
C VAL A 329 24.02 -10.90 21.34
N ALA A 330 25.08 -10.75 20.54
CA ALA A 330 26.44 -11.17 20.96
C ALA A 330 27.03 -10.26 22.03
N GLY A 331 26.40 -9.16 22.41
CA GLY A 331 26.89 -8.22 23.40
C GLY A 331 28.14 -7.45 22.99
N THR A 332 28.49 -7.44 21.69
CA THR A 332 29.72 -6.83 21.18
C THR A 332 29.63 -5.30 21.12
N ASP A 333 28.42 -4.74 20.92
CA ASP A 333 28.18 -3.31 20.90
C ASP A 333 26.81 -2.97 21.51
N ARG A 334 26.82 -2.20 22.62
CA ARG A 334 25.59 -1.71 23.26
C ARG A 334 24.76 -0.77 22.40
N ARG A 335 25.35 -0.16 21.37
CA ARG A 335 24.67 0.75 20.43
C ARG A 335 23.99 0.01 19.28
N ALA A 336 24.28 -1.28 19.11
CA ALA A 336 23.79 -2.06 17.97
C ALA A 336 22.25 -2.20 17.96
N ALA A 337 21.61 -2.40 19.12
CA ALA A 337 20.16 -2.54 19.22
C ALA A 337 19.40 -1.26 18.80
N PRO A 338 19.68 -0.05 19.34
CA PRO A 338 19.02 1.17 18.89
C PRO A 338 19.36 1.51 17.43
N ALA A 339 20.58 1.23 16.97
CA ALA A 339 20.95 1.42 15.56
C ALA A 339 20.15 0.49 14.64
N ALA A 340 19.94 -0.77 15.02
CA ALA A 340 19.09 -1.71 14.26
C ALA A 340 17.65 -1.20 14.09
N VAL A 341 17.05 -0.69 15.17
CA VAL A 341 15.70 -0.10 15.13
C VAL A 341 15.65 1.09 14.19
N PHE A 342 16.64 1.99 14.26
CA PHE A 342 16.68 3.16 13.38
C PHE A 342 16.82 2.78 11.91
N VAL A 343 17.77 1.90 11.56
CA VAL A 343 17.98 1.41 10.18
C VAL A 343 16.73 0.70 9.66
N PHE A 344 16.05 -0.07 10.52
CA PHE A 344 14.79 -0.72 10.17
C PHE A 344 13.69 0.30 9.84
N LEU A 345 13.51 1.35 10.66
CA LEU A 345 12.56 2.42 10.40
C LEU A 345 12.86 3.16 9.08
N VAL A 346 14.14 3.45 8.82
CA VAL A 346 14.56 4.05 7.54
C VAL A 346 14.17 3.14 6.37
N ALA A 347 14.43 1.84 6.45
CA ALA A 347 14.09 0.89 5.40
C ALA A 347 12.58 0.82 5.15
N VAL A 348 11.75 0.78 6.21
CA VAL A 348 10.29 0.74 6.13
C VAL A 348 9.73 2.03 5.50
N HIS A 349 10.20 3.20 5.95
CA HIS A 349 9.76 4.48 5.39
C HIS A 349 10.16 4.64 3.92
N LEU A 350 11.38 4.24 3.57
CA LEU A 350 11.85 4.26 2.19
C LEU A 350 10.98 3.36 1.30
N ALA A 351 10.74 2.12 1.73
CA ALA A 351 9.89 1.18 0.99
C ALA A 351 8.47 1.74 0.80
N SER A 352 7.89 2.37 1.83
CA SER A 352 6.52 2.92 1.78
C SER A 352 6.38 4.12 0.86
N VAL A 353 7.33 5.08 0.90
CA VAL A 353 7.32 6.28 0.05
C VAL A 353 7.36 5.91 -1.44
N PHE A 354 8.16 4.92 -1.81
CA PHE A 354 8.28 4.50 -3.20
C PHE A 354 7.09 3.67 -3.71
N GLN A 355 6.19 3.22 -2.85
CA GLN A 355 4.90 2.65 -3.25
C GLN A 355 3.92 3.72 -3.75
N ILE A 356 4.13 4.98 -3.36
CA ILE A 356 3.32 6.11 -3.85
C ILE A 356 3.79 6.45 -5.26
N PRO A 357 2.89 6.52 -6.28
CA PRO A 357 3.24 6.96 -7.61
C PRO A 357 3.96 8.32 -7.62
N ALA A 358 4.83 8.53 -8.61
CA ALA A 358 5.56 9.79 -8.75
C ALA A 358 4.60 10.99 -8.83
N GLY A 359 4.93 12.08 -8.14
CA GLY A 359 4.13 13.31 -8.12
C GLY A 359 4.07 13.95 -6.74
N ARG A 360 3.17 14.94 -6.59
CA ARG A 360 3.03 15.73 -5.34
C ARG A 360 2.79 14.89 -4.08
N PHE A 361 2.06 13.78 -4.20
CA PHE A 361 1.77 12.89 -3.06
C PHE A 361 3.01 12.14 -2.59
N ARG A 362 3.91 11.72 -3.51
CA ARG A 362 5.20 11.12 -3.14
C ARG A 362 6.09 12.12 -2.41
N LEU A 363 6.12 13.38 -2.84
CA LEU A 363 6.87 14.44 -2.17
C LEU A 363 6.35 14.70 -0.76
N LEU A 364 5.03 14.75 -0.57
CA LEU A 364 4.41 14.88 0.75
C LEU A 364 4.76 13.68 1.67
N GLY A 365 4.66 12.46 1.15
CA GLY A 365 5.05 11.26 1.88
C GLY A 365 6.54 11.26 2.26
N ALA A 366 7.42 11.66 1.34
CA ALA A 366 8.85 11.78 1.60
C ALA A 366 9.15 12.84 2.65
N GLY A 367 8.49 14.00 2.59
CA GLY A 367 8.61 15.06 3.58
C GLY A 367 8.17 14.61 4.98
N ALA A 368 7.02 13.95 5.08
CA ALA A 368 6.53 13.37 6.33
C ALA A 368 7.51 12.33 6.91
N SER A 369 8.04 11.43 6.07
CA SER A 369 9.04 10.45 6.48
C SER A 369 10.33 11.11 6.97
N ALA A 370 10.84 12.10 6.25
CA ALA A 370 12.06 12.82 6.63
C ALA A 370 11.89 13.52 7.98
N LEU A 371 10.72 14.13 8.22
CA LEU A 371 10.39 14.76 9.50
C LEU A 371 10.38 13.73 10.64
N ILE A 372 9.67 12.61 10.46
CA ILE A 372 9.56 11.56 11.48
C ILE A 372 10.94 10.97 11.80
N LEU A 373 11.73 10.63 10.76
CA LEU A 373 13.08 10.09 10.95
C LEU A 373 14.01 11.12 11.59
N GLY A 374 13.88 12.41 11.24
CA GLY A 374 14.63 13.50 11.87
C GLY A 374 14.31 13.65 13.36
N LEU A 375 13.04 13.56 13.73
CA LEU A 375 12.62 13.61 15.14
C LEU A 375 13.11 12.39 15.93
N PHE A 376 13.10 11.19 15.33
CA PHE A 376 13.70 9.99 15.94
C PHE A 376 15.21 10.14 16.13
N ALA A 377 15.91 10.64 15.12
CA ALA A 377 17.36 10.88 15.22
C ALA A 377 17.67 11.90 16.32
N TYR A 378 16.89 12.98 16.40
CA TYR A 378 17.03 14.00 17.44
C TYR A 378 16.78 13.42 18.84
N GLU A 379 15.70 12.66 19.02
CA GLU A 379 15.38 11.99 20.29
C GLU A 379 16.50 11.04 20.72
N ARG A 380 17.07 10.27 19.78
CA ARG A 380 18.21 9.37 20.07
C ARG A 380 19.48 10.14 20.42
N PHE A 381 19.73 11.26 19.77
CA PHE A 381 20.86 12.13 20.11
C PHE A 381 20.72 12.70 21.54
N GLU A 382 19.55 13.21 21.89
CA GLU A 382 19.25 13.72 23.23
C GLU A 382 19.41 12.63 24.31
N ARG A 383 18.96 11.40 24.06
CA ARG A 383 19.16 10.28 24.96
C ARG A 383 20.64 9.94 25.14
N PHE A 384 21.40 9.97 24.06
CA PHE A 384 22.84 9.72 24.13
C PHE A 384 23.55 10.76 24.99
N GLU A 385 23.23 12.03 24.76
CA GLU A 385 23.75 13.14 25.58
C GLU A 385 23.36 12.98 27.05
N LEU A 386 22.11 12.59 27.32
CA LEU A 386 21.62 12.37 28.67
C LEU A 386 22.37 11.23 29.37
N ILE A 387 22.65 10.10 28.70
CA ILE A 387 23.43 8.98 29.23
C ILE A 387 24.86 9.45 29.56
N HIS A 388 25.46 10.27 28.70
CA HIS A 388 26.79 10.81 28.95
C HIS A 388 26.80 11.74 30.18
N GLN A 389 25.81 12.61 30.29
CA GLN A 389 25.65 13.47 31.48
C GLN A 389 25.44 12.65 32.76
N PHE A 390 24.70 11.57 32.70
CA PHE A 390 24.51 10.67 33.84
C PHE A 390 25.82 10.03 34.30
N ALA A 391 26.64 9.53 33.35
CA ALA A 391 27.96 9.00 33.68
C ALA A 391 28.88 10.02 34.37
N LEU A 392 28.84 11.27 33.90
CA LEU A 392 29.57 12.38 34.55
C LEU A 392 29.04 12.68 35.96
N LEU A 393 27.73 12.61 36.16
CA LEU A 393 27.11 12.81 37.46
C LEU A 393 27.46 11.69 38.45
N GLN A 394 27.53 10.44 37.99
CA GLN A 394 28.01 9.32 38.82
C GLN A 394 29.44 9.50 39.24
N MET A 395 30.35 9.85 38.34
CA MET A 395 31.75 10.15 38.70
C MET A 395 31.85 11.30 39.71
N ARG A 396 31.02 12.34 39.61
CA ARG A 396 30.97 13.46 40.56
C ARG A 396 30.46 13.02 41.92
N ALA A 397 29.44 12.17 41.97
CA ALA A 397 28.91 11.59 43.21
C ALA A 397 29.96 10.72 43.92
N GLU A 398 30.63 9.82 43.18
CA GLU A 398 31.73 9.00 43.70
C GLU A 398 32.89 9.86 44.22
N SER A 399 33.25 10.93 43.50
CA SER A 399 34.27 11.87 43.98
C SER A 399 33.86 12.58 45.23
N HIS A 400 32.59 12.97 45.38
CA HIS A 400 32.04 13.56 46.59
C HIS A 400 32.12 12.60 47.78
N ASP A 401 31.74 11.33 47.57
CA ASP A 401 31.75 10.30 48.61
C ASP A 401 33.18 10.00 49.06
N MET A 402 34.14 9.92 48.13
CA MET A 402 35.58 9.79 48.48
C MET A 402 36.08 10.99 49.26
N TRP A 403 35.72 12.21 48.86
CA TRP A 403 36.12 13.43 49.60
C TRP A 403 35.49 13.49 50.97
N ALA A 404 34.23 13.12 51.12
CA ALA A 404 33.57 12.99 52.44
C ALA A 404 34.24 11.94 53.35
N ALA A 405 34.62 10.79 52.80
CA ALA A 405 35.33 9.74 53.53
C ALA A 405 36.73 10.20 53.99
N GLU A 406 37.50 10.87 53.10
CA GLU A 406 38.80 11.45 53.45
C GLU A 406 38.69 12.55 54.52
N PHE A 407 37.67 13.38 54.45
CA PHE A 407 37.37 14.39 55.48
C PHE A 407 37.11 13.73 56.83
N GLN A 408 36.28 12.70 56.90
CA GLN A 408 36.00 12.00 58.14
C GLN A 408 37.26 11.35 58.73
N ALA A 409 38.14 10.81 57.89
CA ALA A 409 39.41 10.21 58.33
C ALA A 409 40.40 11.24 58.92
N ARG A 410 40.38 12.49 58.46
CA ARG A 410 41.30 13.56 58.88
C ARG A 410 40.68 14.55 59.85
N LYS A 411 39.41 14.48 60.16
CA LYS A 411 38.67 15.45 60.99
C LYS A 411 39.29 15.68 62.37
N ALA A 412 39.89 14.64 62.99
CA ALA A 412 40.53 14.72 64.28
C ALA A 412 41.80 15.61 64.32
N ASP A 413 42.45 15.77 63.16
CA ASP A 413 43.68 16.55 63.00
C ASP A 413 43.46 17.96 62.47
N MET A 414 42.20 18.38 62.29
CA MET A 414 41.83 19.68 61.70
C MET A 414 41.42 20.70 62.76
N THR A 415 41.63 21.99 62.47
CA THR A 415 41.10 23.10 63.29
C THR A 415 39.60 23.29 63.07
N GLU A 416 38.89 23.90 64.03
CA GLU A 416 37.46 24.16 63.93
C GLU A 416 37.09 24.97 62.66
N GLU A 417 37.93 25.95 62.26
CA GLU A 417 37.74 26.71 61.05
C GLU A 417 37.89 25.90 59.77
N GLN A 418 38.87 24.95 59.74
CA GLN A 418 39.08 24.02 58.65
C GLN A 418 37.90 23.04 58.54
N ILE A 419 37.38 22.52 59.65
CA ILE A 419 36.22 21.66 59.72
C ILE A 419 35.00 22.37 59.12
N ALA A 420 34.69 23.61 59.59
CA ALA A 420 33.56 24.35 59.10
C ALA A 420 33.64 24.67 57.60
N ALA A 421 34.81 25.07 57.10
CA ALA A 421 35.04 25.33 55.69
C ALA A 421 34.87 24.06 54.82
N THR A 422 35.36 22.90 55.30
CA THR A 422 35.22 21.63 54.54
C THR A 422 33.81 21.10 54.59
N GLU A 423 33.11 21.19 55.71
CA GLU A 423 31.68 20.85 55.81
C GLU A 423 30.82 21.73 54.86
N GLN A 424 31.09 23.03 54.78
CA GLN A 424 30.44 23.92 53.84
C GLN A 424 30.71 23.50 52.36
N GLY A 425 31.95 23.14 52.04
CA GLY A 425 32.35 22.67 50.74
C GLY A 425 31.63 21.36 50.34
N LEU A 426 31.59 20.40 51.25
CA LEU A 426 30.87 19.12 51.07
C LEU A 426 29.36 19.38 50.86
N GLN A 427 28.74 20.24 51.66
CA GLN A 427 27.33 20.58 51.53
C GLN A 427 27.03 21.23 50.18
N ASN A 428 27.89 22.12 49.71
CA ASN A 428 27.76 22.79 48.41
C ASN A 428 27.88 21.77 47.27
N SER A 429 28.83 20.84 47.36
CA SER A 429 29.00 19.75 46.38
C SER A 429 27.78 18.84 46.36
N ALA A 430 27.29 18.40 47.53
CA ALA A 430 26.08 17.56 47.63
C ALA A 430 24.83 18.27 46.98
N ASN A 431 24.64 19.56 47.28
CA ASN A 431 23.56 20.33 46.71
C ASN A 431 23.66 20.49 45.17
N SER A 432 24.87 20.60 44.63
CA SER A 432 25.15 20.66 43.21
C SER A 432 24.80 19.34 42.51
N VAL A 433 25.24 18.19 43.08
CA VAL A 433 24.92 16.88 42.57
C VAL A 433 23.41 16.62 42.61
N ALA A 434 22.76 16.90 43.76
CA ALA A 434 21.31 16.72 43.91
C ALA A 434 20.49 17.59 42.92
N GLY A 435 20.92 18.83 42.71
CA GLY A 435 20.29 19.73 41.71
C GLY A 435 20.42 19.19 40.27
N SER A 436 21.58 18.63 39.94
CA SER A 436 21.84 18.03 38.62
C SER A 436 21.06 16.76 38.40
N LEU A 437 20.94 15.90 39.44
CA LEU A 437 20.12 14.69 39.37
C LEU A 437 18.63 15.01 39.18
N ARG A 438 18.10 16.03 39.81
CA ARG A 438 16.71 16.48 39.60
C ARG A 438 16.47 16.92 38.16
N ARG A 439 17.35 17.73 37.57
CA ARG A 439 17.27 18.14 36.16
C ARG A 439 17.37 16.95 35.21
N PHE A 440 18.29 16.01 35.50
CA PHE A 440 18.44 14.78 34.73
C PHE A 440 17.12 13.95 34.73
N ARG A 441 16.54 13.74 35.91
CA ARG A 441 15.30 12.97 36.07
C ARG A 441 14.14 13.62 35.29
N SER A 442 13.96 14.92 35.40
CA SER A 442 12.93 15.65 34.66
C SER A 442 13.12 15.52 33.14
N ARG A 443 14.36 15.61 32.66
CA ARG A 443 14.65 15.45 31.22
C ARG A 443 14.45 13.99 30.73
N ALA A 444 14.79 13.01 31.55
CA ALA A 444 14.55 11.58 31.23
C ALA A 444 13.04 11.26 31.14
N GLU A 445 12.23 11.81 32.05
CA GLU A 445 10.76 11.65 32.02
C GLU A 445 10.17 12.33 30.78
N GLU A 446 10.64 13.51 30.37
CA GLU A 446 10.24 14.18 29.13
C GLU A 446 10.56 13.33 27.89
N LEU A 447 11.79 12.81 27.77
CA LEU A 447 12.19 11.97 26.63
C LEU A 447 11.41 10.65 26.55
N ASN A 448 11.02 10.06 27.69
CA ASN A 448 10.18 8.86 27.69
C ASN A 448 8.76 9.17 27.14
N SER A 449 8.23 10.36 27.41
CA SER A 449 6.95 10.78 26.81
C SER A 449 7.08 11.00 25.29
N TRP A 450 8.20 11.58 24.83
CA TRP A 450 8.50 11.77 23.41
C TRP A 450 8.62 10.45 22.64
N GLU A 451 9.22 9.40 23.22
CA GLU A 451 9.33 8.09 22.57
C GLU A 451 7.96 7.51 22.22
N SER A 452 6.98 7.64 23.11
CA SER A 452 5.60 7.22 22.83
C SER A 452 4.99 8.02 21.69
N VAL A 453 5.17 9.35 21.70
CA VAL A 453 4.65 10.26 20.65
C VAL A 453 5.27 9.94 19.29
N LEU A 454 6.59 9.73 19.24
CA LEU A 454 7.30 9.41 17.99
C LEU A 454 6.91 8.02 17.45
N GLY A 455 6.66 7.06 18.34
CA GLY A 455 6.12 5.74 17.94
C GLY A 455 4.76 5.88 17.26
N PHE A 456 3.85 6.69 17.81
CA PHE A 456 2.56 6.99 17.18
C PHE A 456 2.70 7.79 15.89
N ALA A 457 3.60 8.79 15.84
CA ALA A 457 3.85 9.57 14.64
C ALA A 457 4.40 8.70 13.49
N SER A 458 5.32 7.77 13.79
CA SER A 458 5.84 6.82 12.81
C SER A 458 4.75 5.91 12.25
N LEU A 459 3.89 5.36 13.12
CA LEU A 459 2.75 4.55 12.69
C LEU A 459 1.77 5.38 11.85
N GLY A 460 1.45 6.60 12.29
CA GLY A 460 0.61 7.54 11.54
C GLY A 460 1.19 7.88 10.17
N GLY A 461 2.50 8.07 10.06
CA GLY A 461 3.20 8.28 8.80
C GLY A 461 3.09 7.08 7.86
N LEU A 462 3.25 5.86 8.37
CA LEU A 462 3.09 4.63 7.59
C LEU A 462 1.64 4.43 7.12
N LEU A 463 0.65 4.72 7.97
CA LEU A 463 -0.76 4.67 7.59
C LEU A 463 -1.10 5.73 6.54
N LEU A 464 -0.54 6.94 6.64
CA LEU A 464 -0.66 7.98 5.63
C LEU A 464 -0.06 7.53 4.30
N HIS A 465 1.12 6.89 4.30
CA HIS A 465 1.72 6.33 3.08
C HIS A 465 0.83 5.25 2.46
N GLY A 466 0.29 4.35 3.27
CA GLY A 466 -0.66 3.33 2.81
C GLY A 466 -1.92 3.95 2.19
N PHE A 467 -2.48 4.97 2.82
CA PHE A 467 -3.63 5.71 2.29
C PHE A 467 -3.31 6.45 0.98
N LEU A 468 -2.17 7.14 0.91
CA LEU A 468 -1.72 7.84 -0.29
C LEU A 468 -1.41 6.87 -1.43
N ALA A 469 -0.79 5.72 -1.12
CA ALA A 469 -0.56 4.66 -2.09
C ALA A 469 -1.88 4.05 -2.60
N ALA A 470 -2.82 3.74 -1.71
CA ALA A 470 -4.12 3.20 -2.07
C ALA A 470 -4.91 4.19 -2.95
N LYS A 471 -4.92 5.49 -2.60
CA LYS A 471 -5.56 6.54 -3.40
C LYS A 471 -4.92 6.68 -4.79
N ALA A 472 -3.61 6.59 -4.87
CA ALA A 472 -2.88 6.69 -6.13
C ALA A 472 -3.00 5.42 -6.98
N VAL A 473 -3.02 4.22 -6.36
CA VAL A 473 -3.31 2.95 -7.03
C VAL A 473 -4.74 2.94 -7.52
N ARG A 474 -5.69 3.42 -6.73
CA ARG A 474 -7.09 3.55 -7.13
C ARG A 474 -7.21 4.45 -8.36
N ALA A 475 -6.61 5.64 -8.34
CA ALA A 475 -6.60 6.54 -9.49
C ALA A 475 -5.96 5.92 -10.73
N ARG A 476 -4.94 5.06 -10.56
CA ARG A 476 -4.29 4.34 -11.67
C ARG A 476 -5.07 3.10 -12.11
N PHE A 477 -5.74 2.41 -11.19
CA PHE A 477 -6.62 1.26 -11.50
C PHE A 477 -7.88 1.74 -12.25
N GLU A 478 -8.42 2.88 -11.83
CA GLU A 478 -9.51 3.59 -12.51
C GLU A 478 -9.12 4.08 -13.91
N SER A 479 -7.81 4.24 -14.18
CA SER A 479 -7.28 4.56 -15.53
C SER A 479 -6.98 3.33 -16.40
N LEU A 480 -7.01 2.12 -15.84
CA LEU A 480 -6.66 0.88 -16.54
C LEU A 480 -7.89 -0.02 -16.81
N MET A 481 -9.02 0.24 -16.13
CA MET A 481 -10.34 -0.34 -16.45
C MET A 481 -11.16 0.59 -17.32
#